data_f55f364737b42f2694a1411eade95804
#
_entry.id   f55f364737b42f2694a1411eade95804
#
_cell.length_a   1.000
_cell.length_b   1.000
_cell.length_c   1.000
_cell.angle_alpha   90.00
_cell.angle_beta   90.00
_cell.angle_gamma   90.00
#
_symmetry.space_group_name_H-M   'P 1'
#
loop_
_entity.id
_entity.type
_entity.pdbx_description
1 polymer ?
#
loop_
_entity_poly.entity_id
_entity_poly.type
_entity_poly.pdbx_seq_one_letter_code
_entity_poly.pdbx_strand_id
1 'polypeptide(L)'
;MNLYRNNAIMAGVLLIIATVTNMLGNLSIKPILDATDYLIQISANENLMIIALLLVLISAFASAGIAICLYPILKKYHEALALGSVGFRVMESMLYIIGVVALLLLLTLSQEYVNAGASNASLFQISGTLLLAVKTWAGMLGVIAFTTGAMMYYIVFYQSKLVPRWLTGWGFLGAALSLASAVLVIAGLLSSLSTVFIVFNLLILVQEMVLAVWLIVKGFNPSVIASKSPQGE
;
A
#
# COMPACT_ATOMS: atom_id res chain seq x y z
N MET A 1 10.32 -25.79 12.06
CA MET A 1 9.37 -25.82 10.91
C MET A 1 8.16 -24.90 11.11
N ASN A 2 7.59 -24.82 12.30
CA ASN A 2 6.39 -23.98 12.56
C ASN A 2 6.58 -22.47 12.34
N LEU A 3 7.73 -21.89 12.75
CA LEU A 3 7.96 -20.44 12.64
C LEU A 3 7.90 -19.94 11.18
N TYR A 4 8.58 -20.63 10.26
CA TYR A 4 8.58 -20.25 8.83
C TYR A 4 7.19 -20.37 8.22
N ARG A 5 6.45 -21.40 8.60
CA ARG A 5 5.09 -21.63 8.11
C ARG A 5 4.14 -20.55 8.62
N ASN A 6 4.22 -20.25 9.92
CA ASN A 6 3.38 -19.21 10.52
C ASN A 6 3.66 -17.82 9.90
N ASN A 7 4.94 -17.46 9.71
CA ASN A 7 5.29 -16.19 9.08
C ASN A 7 4.83 -16.10 7.61
N ALA A 8 4.88 -17.23 6.86
CA ALA A 8 4.35 -17.26 5.50
C ALA A 8 2.84 -17.02 5.48
N ILE A 9 2.09 -17.73 6.34
CA ILE A 9 0.64 -17.54 6.44
C ILE A 9 0.29 -16.11 6.88
N MET A 10 0.95 -15.60 7.91
CA MET A 10 0.70 -14.24 8.39
C MET A 10 1.00 -13.20 7.33
N ALA A 11 2.13 -13.29 6.62
CA ALA A 11 2.45 -12.39 5.52
C ALA A 11 1.41 -12.47 4.41
N GLY A 12 0.96 -13.67 4.03
CA GLY A 12 -0.09 -13.85 3.03
C GLY A 12 -1.44 -13.27 3.45
N VAL A 13 -1.85 -13.47 4.70
CA VAL A 13 -3.09 -12.88 5.25
C VAL A 13 -3.00 -11.35 5.28
N LEU A 14 -1.86 -10.81 5.74
CA LEU A 14 -1.66 -9.36 5.78
C LEU A 14 -1.62 -8.74 4.38
N LEU A 15 -1.09 -9.43 3.34
CA LEU A 15 -1.16 -8.99 1.95
C LEU A 15 -2.62 -8.84 1.49
N ILE A 16 -3.47 -9.84 1.78
CA ILE A 16 -4.91 -9.77 1.44
C ILE A 16 -5.58 -8.61 2.19
N ILE A 17 -5.35 -8.51 3.50
CA ILE A 17 -5.94 -7.44 4.32
C ILE A 17 -5.50 -6.08 3.77
N ALA A 18 -4.20 -5.85 3.57
CA ALA A 18 -3.68 -4.58 3.09
C ALA A 18 -4.31 -4.17 1.75
N THR A 19 -4.34 -5.08 0.78
CA THR A 19 -4.88 -4.79 -0.55
C THR A 19 -6.38 -4.57 -0.54
N VAL A 20 -7.14 -5.47 0.10
CA VAL A 20 -8.60 -5.40 0.10
C VAL A 20 -9.10 -4.17 0.86
N THR A 21 -8.56 -3.89 2.05
CA THR A 21 -9.01 -2.75 2.85
C THR A 21 -8.59 -1.41 2.22
N ASN A 22 -7.41 -1.32 1.60
CA ASN A 22 -7.01 -0.13 0.83
C ASN A 22 -7.95 0.14 -0.34
N MET A 23 -8.24 -0.90 -1.11
CA MET A 23 -9.11 -0.81 -2.28
C MET A 23 -10.54 -0.42 -1.86
N LEU A 24 -11.13 -1.11 -0.89
CA LEU A 24 -12.48 -0.81 -0.41
C LEU A 24 -12.56 0.61 0.17
N GLY A 25 -11.60 1.02 1.00
CA GLY A 25 -11.56 2.35 1.58
C GLY A 25 -11.53 3.46 0.52
N ASN A 26 -10.59 3.38 -0.42
CA ASN A 26 -10.45 4.42 -1.44
C ASN A 26 -11.62 4.42 -2.45
N LEU A 27 -12.11 3.25 -2.88
CA LEU A 27 -13.20 3.17 -3.86
C LEU A 27 -14.54 3.66 -3.29
N SER A 28 -14.81 3.40 -2.01
CA SER A 28 -16.08 3.80 -1.38
C SER A 28 -16.25 5.32 -1.28
N ILE A 29 -15.17 6.07 -1.09
CA ILE A 29 -15.22 7.54 -0.98
C ILE A 29 -14.91 8.27 -2.29
N LYS A 30 -14.43 7.56 -3.32
CA LYS A 30 -14.08 8.19 -4.60
C LYS A 30 -15.22 9.01 -5.20
N PRO A 31 -16.48 8.53 -5.29
CA PRO A 31 -17.58 9.33 -5.84
C PRO A 31 -17.84 10.62 -5.05
N ILE A 32 -17.62 10.59 -3.74
CA ILE A 32 -17.78 11.74 -2.85
C ILE A 32 -16.69 12.79 -3.12
N LEU A 33 -15.45 12.34 -3.22
CA LEU A 33 -14.29 13.24 -3.42
C LEU A 33 -14.24 13.84 -4.84
N ASP A 34 -14.78 13.15 -5.84
CA ASP A 34 -14.83 13.60 -7.23
C ASP A 34 -16.06 14.49 -7.55
N ALA A 35 -16.98 14.67 -6.59
CA ALA A 35 -18.16 15.50 -6.76
C ALA A 35 -17.79 16.99 -6.85
N THR A 36 -18.55 17.77 -7.62
CA THR A 36 -18.35 19.24 -7.72
C THR A 36 -18.63 19.96 -6.40
N ASP A 37 -19.53 19.41 -5.59
CA ASP A 37 -19.95 19.88 -4.26
C ASP A 37 -19.34 18.99 -3.14
N TYR A 38 -18.11 18.48 -3.32
CA TYR A 38 -17.49 17.48 -2.47
C TYR A 38 -17.50 17.85 -0.97
N LEU A 39 -17.38 19.14 -0.61
CA LEU A 39 -17.45 19.54 0.80
C LEU A 39 -18.83 19.24 1.41
N ILE A 40 -19.93 19.45 0.66
CA ILE A 40 -21.30 19.13 1.11
C ILE A 40 -21.44 17.61 1.19
N GLN A 41 -20.98 16.89 0.17
CA GLN A 41 -21.09 15.43 0.11
C GLN A 41 -20.30 14.73 1.21
N ILE A 42 -19.11 15.23 1.57
CA ILE A 42 -18.30 14.70 2.67
C ILE A 42 -19.05 14.84 4.00
N SER A 43 -19.60 16.02 4.28
CA SER A 43 -20.38 16.28 5.52
C SER A 43 -21.63 15.41 5.58
N ALA A 44 -22.33 15.24 4.46
CA ALA A 44 -23.53 14.41 4.38
C ALA A 44 -23.26 12.89 4.53
N ASN A 45 -22.02 12.45 4.25
CA ASN A 45 -21.61 11.03 4.28
C ASN A 45 -20.53 10.75 5.34
N GLU A 46 -20.56 11.43 6.48
CA GLU A 46 -19.54 11.35 7.54
C GLU A 46 -19.21 9.90 7.93
N ASN A 47 -20.23 9.07 8.21
CA ASN A 47 -20.03 7.68 8.61
C ASN A 47 -19.28 6.86 7.54
N LEU A 48 -19.60 7.06 6.28
CA LEU A 48 -18.91 6.38 5.18
C LEU A 48 -17.46 6.84 5.08
N MET A 49 -17.21 8.14 5.25
CA MET A 49 -15.85 8.70 5.29
C MET A 49 -15.04 8.06 6.43
N ILE A 50 -15.57 8.01 7.65
CA ILE A 50 -14.87 7.40 8.81
C ILE A 50 -14.57 5.92 8.56
N ILE A 51 -15.55 5.15 8.09
CA ILE A 51 -15.35 3.72 7.79
C ILE A 51 -14.25 3.54 6.73
N ALA A 52 -14.27 4.33 5.66
CA ALA A 52 -13.27 4.27 4.61
C ALA A 52 -11.86 4.61 5.14
N LEU A 53 -11.74 5.62 5.98
CA LEU A 53 -10.48 6.02 6.60
C LEU A 53 -9.93 4.93 7.54
N LEU A 54 -10.79 4.28 8.32
CA LEU A 54 -10.40 3.14 9.15
C LEU A 54 -9.91 1.96 8.31
N LEU A 55 -10.54 1.68 7.16
CA LEU A 55 -10.07 0.65 6.23
C LEU A 55 -8.68 0.97 5.67
N VAL A 56 -8.43 2.22 5.27
CA VAL A 56 -7.10 2.65 4.81
C VAL A 56 -6.06 2.57 5.94
N LEU A 57 -6.44 2.90 7.17
CA LEU A 57 -5.56 2.77 8.34
C LEU A 57 -5.21 1.30 8.63
N ILE A 58 -6.17 0.38 8.55
CA ILE A 58 -5.93 -1.06 8.67
C ILE A 58 -4.96 -1.52 7.58
N SER A 59 -5.14 -1.06 6.35
CA SER A 59 -4.22 -1.34 5.24
C SER A 59 -2.80 -0.87 5.54
N ALA A 60 -2.64 0.35 6.06
CA ALA A 60 -1.34 0.90 6.40
C ALA A 60 -0.60 0.04 7.43
N PHE A 61 -1.26 -0.37 8.51
CA PHE A 61 -0.66 -1.25 9.51
C PHE A 61 -0.36 -2.66 8.97
N ALA A 62 -1.27 -3.21 8.15
CA ALA A 62 -1.05 -4.51 7.53
C ALA A 62 0.16 -4.48 6.59
N SER A 63 0.37 -3.39 5.84
CA SER A 63 1.52 -3.20 4.94
C SER A 63 2.85 -3.25 5.69
N ALA A 64 3.00 -2.52 6.80
CA ALA A 64 4.18 -2.61 7.65
C ALA A 64 4.35 -4.03 8.23
N GLY A 65 3.25 -4.64 8.67
CA GLY A 65 3.22 -6.00 9.23
C GLY A 65 3.73 -7.07 8.26
N ILE A 66 3.47 -6.94 6.96
CA ILE A 66 4.00 -7.86 5.93
C ILE A 66 5.52 -7.93 6.00
N ALA A 67 6.20 -6.79 5.96
CA ALA A 67 7.65 -6.73 5.95
C ALA A 67 8.24 -7.22 7.28
N ILE A 68 7.60 -6.91 8.41
CA ILE A 68 7.99 -7.40 9.74
C ILE A 68 7.90 -8.93 9.80
N CYS A 69 6.83 -9.54 9.27
CA CYS A 69 6.67 -10.99 9.22
C CYS A 69 7.69 -11.66 8.27
N LEU A 70 8.07 -11.01 7.19
CA LEU A 70 9.05 -11.53 6.23
C LEU A 70 10.50 -11.38 6.72
N TYR A 71 10.80 -10.35 7.51
CA TYR A 71 12.14 -10.00 7.94
C TYR A 71 12.95 -11.16 8.56
N PRO A 72 12.42 -11.96 9.54
CA PRO A 72 13.16 -13.04 10.17
C PRO A 72 13.63 -14.13 9.19
N ILE A 73 12.97 -14.22 8.04
CA ILE A 73 13.26 -15.19 6.99
C ILE A 73 14.26 -14.58 6.00
N LEU A 74 13.95 -13.39 5.48
CA LEU A 74 14.75 -12.72 4.46
C LEU A 74 16.15 -12.36 4.93
N LYS A 75 16.32 -11.93 6.21
CA LYS A 75 17.62 -11.58 6.78
C LYS A 75 18.65 -12.71 6.74
N LYS A 76 18.21 -13.98 6.70
CA LYS A 76 19.10 -15.14 6.59
C LYS A 76 19.75 -15.27 5.22
N TYR A 77 19.21 -14.58 4.21
CA TYR A 77 19.71 -14.59 2.84
C TYR A 77 20.39 -13.28 2.46
N HIS A 78 19.80 -12.15 2.85
CA HIS A 78 20.37 -10.82 2.60
C HIS A 78 19.83 -9.79 3.61
N GLU A 79 20.61 -9.54 4.66
CA GLU A 79 20.16 -8.71 5.78
C GLU A 79 19.84 -7.26 5.38
N ALA A 80 20.71 -6.62 4.59
CA ALA A 80 20.51 -5.24 4.17
C ALA A 80 19.22 -5.06 3.34
N LEU A 81 18.94 -5.97 2.39
CA LEU A 81 17.69 -5.90 1.61
C LEU A 81 16.45 -6.21 2.47
N ALA A 82 16.59 -7.15 3.42
CA ALA A 82 15.50 -7.46 4.35
C ALA A 82 15.18 -6.25 5.24
N LEU A 83 16.19 -5.57 5.79
CA LEU A 83 16.01 -4.37 6.60
C LEU A 83 15.47 -3.20 5.75
N GLY A 84 16.02 -3.02 4.56
CA GLY A 84 15.54 -2.00 3.62
C GLY A 84 14.08 -2.18 3.26
N SER A 85 13.64 -3.43 3.03
CA SER A 85 12.22 -3.70 2.76
C SER A 85 11.32 -3.31 3.93
N VAL A 86 11.74 -3.55 5.18
CA VAL A 86 11.00 -3.11 6.36
C VAL A 86 10.93 -1.58 6.41
N GLY A 87 12.06 -0.90 6.22
CA GLY A 87 12.13 0.57 6.25
C GLY A 87 11.20 1.22 5.23
N PHE A 88 11.22 0.76 3.98
CA PHE A 88 10.36 1.29 2.92
C PHE A 88 8.87 0.96 3.11
N ARG A 89 8.53 -0.22 3.63
CA ARG A 89 7.14 -0.58 3.95
C ARG A 89 6.58 0.22 5.14
N VAL A 90 7.42 0.53 6.13
CA VAL A 90 7.05 1.44 7.21
C VAL A 90 6.86 2.86 6.69
N MET A 91 7.75 3.34 5.80
CA MET A 91 7.61 4.65 5.14
C MET A 91 6.30 4.74 4.34
N GLU A 92 5.97 3.72 3.54
CA GLU A 92 4.68 3.60 2.84
C GLU A 92 3.50 3.73 3.81
N SER A 93 3.53 2.96 4.91
CA SER A 93 2.50 2.99 5.94
C SER A 93 2.31 4.40 6.52
N MET A 94 3.41 5.09 6.85
CA MET A 94 3.37 6.47 7.35
C MET A 94 2.78 7.44 6.32
N LEU A 95 3.11 7.30 5.05
CA LEU A 95 2.57 8.14 3.97
C LEU A 95 1.06 7.92 3.80
N TYR A 96 0.57 6.70 3.91
CA TYR A 96 -0.88 6.44 3.89
C TYR A 96 -1.58 7.03 5.12
N ILE A 97 -0.96 6.99 6.30
CA ILE A 97 -1.48 7.64 7.52
C ILE A 97 -1.56 9.16 7.32
N ILE A 98 -0.56 9.79 6.69
CA ILE A 98 -0.63 11.23 6.33
C ILE A 98 -1.83 11.51 5.43
N GLY A 99 -2.11 10.64 4.45
CA GLY A 99 -3.31 10.73 3.62
C GLY A 99 -4.61 10.62 4.41
N VAL A 100 -4.65 9.72 5.39
CA VAL A 100 -5.81 9.57 6.31
C VAL A 100 -5.99 10.85 7.14
N VAL A 101 -4.92 11.40 7.71
CA VAL A 101 -4.98 12.66 8.47
C VAL A 101 -5.50 13.81 7.60
N ALA A 102 -5.02 13.92 6.36
CA ALA A 102 -5.51 14.94 5.43
C ALA A 102 -7.03 14.82 5.16
N LEU A 103 -7.54 13.60 5.02
CA LEU A 103 -8.98 13.36 4.83
C LEU A 103 -9.81 13.57 6.11
N LEU A 104 -9.26 13.31 7.30
CA LEU A 104 -9.92 13.66 8.57
C LEU A 104 -10.03 15.19 8.72
N LEU A 105 -8.95 15.92 8.39
CA LEU A 105 -9.00 17.38 8.37
C LEU A 105 -10.00 17.91 7.32
N LEU A 106 -10.10 17.25 6.17
CA LEU A 106 -11.07 17.58 5.14
C LEU A 106 -12.52 17.34 5.62
N LEU A 107 -12.77 16.27 6.39
CA LEU A 107 -14.06 16.03 7.01
C LEU A 107 -14.44 17.14 7.99
N THR A 108 -13.50 17.53 8.87
CA THR A 108 -13.71 18.67 9.79
C THR A 108 -14.00 19.96 9.01
N LEU A 109 -13.19 20.24 7.98
CA LEU A 109 -13.38 21.40 7.12
C LEU A 109 -14.77 21.41 6.45
N SER A 110 -15.26 20.26 6.01
CA SER A 110 -16.56 20.13 5.36
C SER A 110 -17.73 20.40 6.33
N GLN A 111 -17.61 19.97 7.58
CA GLN A 111 -18.59 20.26 8.63
C GLN A 111 -18.65 21.76 8.93
N GLU A 112 -17.49 22.41 9.07
CA GLU A 112 -17.40 23.87 9.25
C GLU A 112 -17.96 24.64 8.05
N TYR A 113 -17.70 24.18 6.81
CA TYR A 113 -18.26 24.77 5.61
C TYR A 113 -19.78 24.78 5.60
N VAL A 114 -20.42 23.65 5.97
CA VAL A 114 -21.88 23.52 6.03
C VAL A 114 -22.44 24.42 7.13
N ASN A 115 -21.78 24.49 8.30
CA ASN A 115 -22.20 25.33 9.41
C ASN A 115 -22.07 26.83 9.13
N ALA A 116 -21.02 27.24 8.42
CA ALA A 116 -20.76 28.65 8.08
C ALA A 116 -21.67 29.21 6.97
N GLY A 117 -22.37 28.36 6.22
CA GLY A 117 -23.16 28.74 5.06
C GLY A 117 -22.30 29.32 3.93
N ALA A 118 -22.87 30.26 3.16
CA ALA A 118 -22.17 30.85 2.01
C ALA A 118 -20.99 31.79 2.37
N SER A 119 -20.81 32.09 3.66
CA SER A 119 -19.73 32.97 4.12
C SER A 119 -18.38 32.31 3.91
N ASN A 120 -17.45 33.01 3.22
CA ASN A 120 -16.07 32.53 2.98
C ASN A 120 -15.95 31.22 2.15
N ALA A 121 -16.94 30.91 1.30
CA ALA A 121 -16.94 29.67 0.51
C ALA A 121 -15.63 29.45 -0.28
N SER A 122 -15.02 30.51 -0.82
CA SER A 122 -13.74 30.43 -1.55
C SER A 122 -12.58 29.95 -0.68
N LEU A 123 -12.52 30.39 0.59
CA LEU A 123 -11.47 29.94 1.52
C LEU A 123 -11.58 28.46 1.83
N PHE A 124 -12.81 27.97 2.09
CA PHE A 124 -13.07 26.56 2.31
C PHE A 124 -12.70 25.70 1.09
N GLN A 125 -13.01 26.16 -0.13
CA GLN A 125 -12.67 25.46 -1.38
C GLN A 125 -11.16 25.37 -1.58
N ILE A 126 -10.42 26.48 -1.38
CA ILE A 126 -8.95 26.48 -1.49
C ILE A 126 -8.34 25.52 -0.46
N SER A 127 -8.77 25.59 0.81
CA SER A 127 -8.27 24.72 1.88
C SER A 127 -8.57 23.25 1.58
N GLY A 128 -9.77 22.93 1.12
CA GLY A 128 -10.17 21.57 0.75
C GLY A 128 -9.33 21.03 -0.41
N THR A 129 -9.09 21.83 -1.44
CA THR A 129 -8.22 21.46 -2.57
C THR A 129 -6.79 21.15 -2.11
N LEU A 130 -6.24 21.94 -1.19
CA LEU A 130 -4.91 21.67 -0.62
C LEU A 130 -4.87 20.35 0.16
N LEU A 131 -5.88 20.05 0.96
CA LEU A 131 -5.96 18.76 1.69
C LEU A 131 -6.08 17.57 0.75
N LEU A 132 -6.87 17.68 -0.33
CA LEU A 132 -6.92 16.66 -1.40
C LEU A 132 -5.57 16.49 -2.10
N ALA A 133 -4.83 17.59 -2.32
CA ALA A 133 -3.48 17.51 -2.87
C ALA A 133 -2.52 16.79 -1.91
N VAL A 134 -2.56 17.06 -0.60
CA VAL A 134 -1.76 16.33 0.40
C VAL A 134 -2.05 14.83 0.34
N LYS A 135 -3.34 14.43 0.32
CA LYS A 135 -3.74 13.01 0.18
C LYS A 135 -3.17 12.39 -1.09
N THR A 136 -3.25 13.10 -2.20
CA THR A 136 -2.80 12.60 -3.52
C THR A 136 -1.28 12.44 -3.56
N TRP A 137 -0.53 13.45 -3.13
CA TRP A 137 0.94 13.37 -3.12
C TRP A 137 1.47 12.38 -2.09
N ALA A 138 0.88 12.29 -0.90
CA ALA A 138 1.22 11.26 0.07
C ALA A 138 0.99 9.86 -0.51
N GLY A 139 -0.12 9.65 -1.24
CA GLY A 139 -0.39 8.38 -1.92
C GLY A 139 0.65 8.05 -3.00
N MET A 140 1.06 9.03 -3.85
CA MET A 140 2.09 8.81 -4.87
C MET A 140 3.46 8.46 -4.27
N LEU A 141 3.87 9.19 -3.24
CA LEU A 141 5.10 8.87 -2.50
C LEU A 141 5.00 7.50 -1.80
N GLY A 142 3.80 7.15 -1.32
CA GLY A 142 3.50 5.83 -0.78
C GLY A 142 3.72 4.71 -1.80
N VAL A 143 3.27 4.89 -3.06
CA VAL A 143 3.52 3.93 -4.15
C VAL A 143 5.02 3.77 -4.42
N ILE A 144 5.81 4.85 -4.40
CA ILE A 144 7.27 4.78 -4.57
C ILE A 144 7.92 3.99 -3.42
N ALA A 145 7.54 4.28 -2.18
CA ALA A 145 8.05 3.57 -1.02
C ALA A 145 7.65 2.08 -1.07
N PHE A 146 6.39 1.78 -1.35
CA PHE A 146 5.86 0.44 -1.54
C PHE A 146 6.67 -0.36 -2.56
N THR A 147 6.78 0.15 -3.78
CA THR A 147 7.42 -0.56 -4.89
C THR A 147 8.92 -0.76 -4.66
N THR A 148 9.60 0.23 -4.05
CA THR A 148 11.00 0.11 -3.66
C THR A 148 11.20 -0.99 -2.62
N GLY A 149 10.39 -1.01 -1.56
CA GLY A 149 10.42 -2.07 -0.55
C GLY A 149 10.07 -3.45 -1.12
N ALA A 150 9.08 -3.50 -2.03
CA ALA A 150 8.69 -4.72 -2.73
C ALA A 150 9.81 -5.29 -3.59
N MET A 151 10.49 -4.47 -4.38
CA MET A 151 11.64 -4.90 -5.18
C MET A 151 12.73 -5.52 -4.31
N MET A 152 13.00 -4.99 -3.14
CA MET A 152 14.00 -5.54 -2.22
C MET A 152 13.66 -6.97 -1.78
N TYR A 153 12.44 -7.25 -1.34
CA TYR A 153 12.08 -8.61 -0.95
C TYR A 153 11.93 -9.55 -2.17
N TYR A 154 11.52 -9.05 -3.35
CA TYR A 154 11.49 -9.87 -4.56
C TYR A 154 12.90 -10.29 -5.02
N ILE A 155 13.91 -9.42 -4.90
CA ILE A 155 15.31 -9.78 -5.15
C ILE A 155 15.73 -10.95 -4.26
N VAL A 156 15.45 -10.85 -2.94
CA VAL A 156 15.80 -11.92 -1.99
C VAL A 156 15.04 -13.20 -2.29
N PHE A 157 13.75 -13.15 -2.58
CA PHE A 157 12.96 -14.32 -2.96
C PHE A 157 13.47 -14.99 -4.24
N TYR A 158 13.85 -14.18 -5.25
CA TYR A 158 14.36 -14.70 -6.52
C TYR A 158 15.70 -15.40 -6.36
N GLN A 159 16.63 -14.80 -5.63
CA GLN A 159 17.97 -15.35 -5.37
C GLN A 159 17.91 -16.59 -4.50
N SER A 160 17.13 -16.55 -3.42
CA SER A 160 17.01 -17.64 -2.45
C SER A 160 16.16 -18.81 -2.95
N LYS A 161 15.28 -18.62 -3.95
CA LYS A 161 14.27 -19.59 -4.39
C LYS A 161 13.26 -19.97 -3.30
N LEU A 162 13.08 -19.12 -2.29
CA LEU A 162 12.05 -19.31 -1.24
C LEU A 162 10.63 -19.36 -1.81
N VAL A 163 10.41 -18.60 -2.89
CA VAL A 163 9.19 -18.53 -3.68
C VAL A 163 9.56 -18.84 -5.13
N PRO A 164 8.67 -19.43 -5.95
CA PRO A 164 8.99 -19.75 -7.35
C PRO A 164 9.44 -18.52 -8.13
N ARG A 165 10.48 -18.69 -8.94
CA ARG A 165 11.11 -17.60 -9.71
C ARG A 165 10.14 -16.89 -10.66
N TRP A 166 9.19 -17.61 -11.26
CA TRP A 166 8.20 -16.99 -12.12
C TRP A 166 7.32 -15.97 -11.36
N LEU A 167 6.91 -16.32 -10.13
CA LEU A 167 6.06 -15.46 -9.30
C LEU A 167 6.84 -14.24 -8.77
N THR A 168 8.09 -14.44 -8.38
CA THR A 168 8.96 -13.35 -7.93
C THR A 168 9.42 -12.45 -9.07
N GLY A 169 9.69 -13.01 -10.26
CA GLY A 169 10.02 -12.25 -11.48
C GLY A 169 8.84 -11.38 -11.93
N TRP A 170 7.63 -11.92 -11.90
CA TRP A 170 6.42 -11.14 -12.17
C TRP A 170 6.26 -9.99 -11.15
N GLY A 171 6.44 -10.25 -9.85
CA GLY A 171 6.35 -9.23 -8.81
C GLY A 171 7.40 -8.12 -8.98
N PHE A 172 8.65 -8.49 -9.29
CA PHE A 172 9.72 -7.52 -9.55
C PHE A 172 9.40 -6.64 -10.75
N LEU A 173 8.97 -7.23 -11.87
CA LEU A 173 8.58 -6.48 -13.07
C LEU A 173 7.39 -5.55 -12.78
N GLY A 174 6.35 -6.06 -12.10
CA GLY A 174 5.18 -5.26 -11.74
C GLY A 174 5.55 -4.08 -10.83
N ALA A 175 6.41 -4.31 -9.84
CA ALA A 175 6.91 -3.25 -8.96
C ALA A 175 7.73 -2.20 -9.73
N ALA A 176 8.61 -2.62 -10.65
CA ALA A 176 9.40 -1.71 -11.47
C ALA A 176 8.53 -0.85 -12.39
N LEU A 177 7.52 -1.43 -13.04
CA LEU A 177 6.58 -0.70 -13.89
C LEU A 177 5.70 0.28 -13.09
N SER A 178 5.22 -0.15 -11.91
CA SER A 178 4.47 0.72 -11.00
C SER A 178 5.33 1.87 -10.49
N LEU A 179 6.59 1.62 -10.11
CA LEU A 179 7.54 2.67 -9.71
C LEU A 179 7.76 3.67 -10.86
N ALA A 180 8.04 3.17 -12.06
CA ALA A 180 8.25 4.02 -13.22
C ALA A 180 7.02 4.89 -13.50
N SER A 181 5.81 4.31 -13.43
CA SER A 181 4.56 5.06 -13.65
C SER A 181 4.34 6.15 -12.58
N ALA A 182 4.65 5.88 -11.32
CA ALA A 182 4.53 6.87 -10.25
C ALA A 182 5.52 8.04 -10.44
N VAL A 183 6.76 7.75 -10.83
CA VAL A 183 7.76 8.79 -11.17
C VAL A 183 7.30 9.64 -12.35
N LEU A 184 6.75 9.03 -13.40
CA LEU A 184 6.22 9.75 -14.57
C LEU A 184 5.02 10.65 -14.19
N VAL A 185 4.17 10.22 -13.26
CA VAL A 185 3.07 11.06 -12.74
C VAL A 185 3.62 12.26 -11.99
N ILE A 186 4.60 12.06 -11.11
CA ILE A 186 5.24 13.17 -10.35
C ILE A 186 5.94 14.14 -11.30
N ALA A 187 6.57 13.65 -12.36
CA ALA A 187 7.20 14.48 -13.38
C ALA A 187 6.21 15.22 -14.29
N GLY A 188 4.89 15.01 -14.13
CA GLY A 188 3.85 15.61 -14.97
C GLY A 188 3.77 15.03 -16.39
N LEU A 189 4.47 13.92 -16.66
CA LEU A 189 4.50 13.25 -17.96
C LEU A 189 3.38 12.23 -18.15
N LEU A 190 2.73 11.83 -17.06
CA LEU A 190 1.64 10.88 -17.06
C LEU A 190 0.54 11.33 -16.09
N SER A 191 -0.72 11.11 -16.44
CA SER A 191 -1.84 11.29 -15.51
C SER A 191 -2.01 10.06 -14.64
N SER A 192 -2.32 10.26 -13.34
CA SER A 192 -2.69 9.18 -12.42
C SER A 192 -3.99 8.45 -12.81
N LEU A 193 -4.80 9.05 -13.69
CA LEU A 193 -6.00 8.44 -14.28
C LEU A 193 -5.75 7.77 -15.63
N SER A 194 -4.50 7.80 -16.14
CA SER A 194 -4.18 7.19 -17.42
C SER A 194 -4.29 5.66 -17.37
N THR A 195 -4.69 5.06 -18.49
CA THR A 195 -4.76 3.61 -18.64
C THR A 195 -3.41 2.94 -18.33
N VAL A 196 -2.30 3.58 -18.70
CA VAL A 196 -0.94 3.06 -18.45
C VAL A 196 -0.68 2.95 -16.95
N PHE A 197 -0.98 4.00 -16.18
CA PHE A 197 -0.81 3.99 -14.72
C PHE A 197 -1.68 2.91 -14.08
N ILE A 198 -2.95 2.82 -14.49
CA ILE A 198 -3.89 1.82 -13.95
C ILE A 198 -3.42 0.39 -14.25
N VAL A 199 -3.02 0.10 -15.50
CA VAL A 199 -2.58 -1.24 -15.92
C VAL A 199 -1.32 -1.66 -15.17
N PHE A 200 -0.33 -0.78 -15.01
CA PHE A 200 0.91 -1.10 -14.30
C PHE A 200 0.68 -1.39 -12.82
N ASN A 201 -0.21 -0.63 -12.19
CA ASN A 201 -0.58 -0.87 -10.79
C ASN A 201 -1.48 -2.12 -10.62
N LEU A 202 -2.34 -2.43 -11.61
CA LEU A 202 -3.13 -3.65 -11.59
C LEU A 202 -2.25 -4.90 -11.72
N LEU A 203 -1.17 -4.82 -12.51
CA LEU A 203 -0.23 -5.93 -12.69
C LEU A 203 0.41 -6.38 -11.37
N ILE A 204 0.87 -5.43 -10.56
CA ILE A 204 1.46 -5.75 -9.25
C ILE A 204 0.38 -6.15 -8.23
N LEU A 205 -0.80 -5.54 -8.25
CA LEU A 205 -1.91 -5.87 -7.38
C LEU A 205 -2.33 -7.34 -7.55
N VAL A 206 -2.55 -7.79 -8.79
CA VAL A 206 -2.92 -9.18 -9.08
C VAL A 206 -1.80 -10.13 -8.64
N GLN A 207 -0.55 -9.77 -8.91
CA GLN A 207 0.60 -10.58 -8.49
C GLN A 207 0.69 -10.71 -6.97
N GLU A 208 0.46 -9.63 -6.20
CA GLU A 208 0.46 -9.70 -4.73
C GLU A 208 -0.65 -10.63 -4.20
N MET A 209 -1.82 -10.66 -4.84
CA MET A 209 -2.87 -11.60 -4.46
C MET A 209 -2.48 -13.04 -4.74
N VAL A 210 -1.83 -13.32 -5.88
CA VAL A 210 -1.30 -14.66 -6.19
C VAL A 210 -0.19 -15.05 -5.19
N LEU A 211 0.70 -14.12 -4.84
CA LEU A 211 1.73 -14.33 -3.82
C LEU A 211 1.12 -14.61 -2.45
N ALA A 212 0.09 -13.87 -2.06
CA ALA A 212 -0.62 -14.08 -0.79
C ALA A 212 -1.20 -15.50 -0.69
N VAL A 213 -1.94 -15.92 -1.72
CA VAL A 213 -2.49 -17.28 -1.79
C VAL A 213 -1.38 -18.31 -1.78
N TRP A 214 -0.29 -18.09 -2.53
CA TRP A 214 0.87 -18.98 -2.51
C TRP A 214 1.44 -19.15 -1.10
N LEU A 215 1.69 -18.05 -0.40
CA LEU A 215 2.26 -18.07 0.96
C LEU A 215 1.33 -18.77 1.96
N ILE A 216 0.01 -18.58 1.83
CA ILE A 216 -0.98 -19.24 2.68
C ILE A 216 -1.05 -20.74 2.38
N VAL A 217 -1.07 -21.16 1.12
CA VAL A 217 -1.31 -22.57 0.74
C VAL A 217 0.00 -23.38 0.75
N LYS A 218 1.04 -22.88 0.09
CA LYS A 218 2.32 -23.60 -0.11
C LYS A 218 3.40 -23.15 0.88
N GLY A 219 3.42 -21.90 1.29
CA GLY A 219 4.50 -21.33 2.10
C GLY A 219 5.81 -21.16 1.33
N PHE A 220 6.90 -21.09 2.10
CA PHE A 220 8.25 -21.04 1.54
C PHE A 220 8.75 -22.44 1.17
N ASN A 221 9.67 -22.54 0.23
CA ASN A 221 10.27 -23.79 -0.22
C ASN A 221 11.01 -24.52 0.93
N PRO A 222 10.57 -25.72 1.37
CA PRO A 222 11.14 -26.40 2.53
C PRO A 222 12.61 -26.84 2.32
N SER A 223 13.01 -27.20 1.09
CA SER A 223 14.38 -27.62 0.79
C SER A 223 15.38 -26.49 0.97
N VAL A 224 14.98 -25.27 0.64
CA VAL A 224 15.79 -24.06 0.79
C VAL A 224 15.91 -23.69 2.28
N ILE A 225 14.86 -23.85 3.05
CA ILE A 225 14.88 -23.59 4.49
C ILE A 225 15.80 -24.61 5.20
N ALA A 226 15.68 -25.89 4.85
CA ALA A 226 16.48 -26.95 5.47
C ALA A 226 17.98 -26.78 5.25
N SER A 227 18.40 -26.30 4.06
CA SER A 227 19.81 -26.09 3.74
C SER A 227 20.50 -24.96 4.54
N LYS A 228 19.73 -24.07 5.17
CA LYS A 228 20.23 -22.95 5.98
C LYS A 228 19.88 -23.06 7.48
N SER A 229 19.23 -24.12 7.90
CA SER A 229 19.15 -24.45 9.33
C SER A 229 20.54 -24.89 9.79
N PRO A 230 21.09 -24.36 10.92
CA PRO A 230 22.32 -24.91 11.49
C PRO A 230 22.08 -26.41 11.72
N GLN A 231 22.93 -27.26 11.12
CA GLN A 231 23.03 -28.65 11.54
C GLN A 231 23.44 -28.58 13.00
N GLY A 232 22.63 -29.16 13.86
CA GLY A 232 22.68 -29.02 15.30
C GLY A 232 24.12 -29.14 15.88
N GLU A 233 24.45 -28.16 16.70
CA GLU A 233 25.32 -28.37 17.83
C GLU A 233 24.51 -28.94 18.99
#